data_0c581a06f22439af2c9ed91d8ad59e55
#
_entry.id   0c581a06f22439af2c9ed91d8ad59e55
#
_cell.length_a   1.000
_cell.length_b   1.000
_cell.length_c   1.000
_cell.angle_alpha   90.00
_cell.angle_beta   90.00
_cell.angle_gamma   90.00
#
_symmetry.space_group_name_H-M   'P 1'
#
loop_
_entity.id
_entity.type
_entity.pdbx_description
1 polymer ?
#
loop_
_entity_poly.entity_id
_entity_poly.type
_entity_poly.pdbx_seq_one_letter_code
_entity_poly.pdbx_strand_id
1 'polypeptide(L)'
;MDFTGEYFNERDCIDTTRPQAHCQDEGKARNHRYRWGPDGLFLSNERKSWSDSRQYCRDRGADLVIINTEEKQRHISSLVKERVWIGLSDTEKEGIMKWVDNSQLNQVFWARGEPNNYHGENEDCIELIPSDPALENWNDRPCSEKKKGICEK
;
A
#
# COMPACT_ATOMS: atom_id res chain seq x y z
N MET A 1 -1.64 -15.80 5.11
CA MET A 1 -1.27 -15.30 5.28
C MET A 1 -0.87 -14.92 5.76
N ASP A 2 -1.01 -14.21 5.86
CA ASP A 2 -0.56 -13.48 6.22
C ASP A 2 0.03 -12.87 6.13
N PHE A 3 -0.11 -12.65 6.01
CA PHE A 3 0.45 -11.90 5.86
C PHE A 3 1.02 -11.80 6.37
N THR A 4 0.77 -12.02 6.48
CA THR A 4 1.36 -11.91 6.77
C THR A 4 1.91 -12.38 6.94
N GLY A 5 1.71 -12.64 6.68
CA GLY A 5 2.34 -13.06 6.59
C GLY A 5 2.70 -13.48 6.41
N GLU A 6 2.37 -13.80 6.21
CA GLU A 6 2.76 -14.14 5.98
C GLU A 6 3.02 -14.45 5.59
N TYR A 7 2.83 -15.02 5.29
CA TYR A 7 3.16 -15.37 4.84
C TYR A 7 3.60 -15.97 4.43
N PHE A 8 3.68 -16.58 3.88
CA PHE A 8 4.13 -17.16 3.45
C PHE A 8 5.03 -17.56 3.45
N ASN A 9 5.23 -18.04 3.26
CA ASN A 9 6.13 -18.31 3.22
C ASN A 9 7.03 -18.69 3.12
N GLU A 10 7.29 -19.09 3.02
CA GLU A 10 8.05 -19.34 2.83
C GLU A 10 8.51 -20.01 2.77
N ARG A 11 8.30 -20.51 2.72
CA ARG A 11 8.64 -21.08 2.71
C ARG A 11 8.82 -21.56 2.03
N ASP A 12 8.59 -21.65 1.60
CA ASP A 12 8.71 -21.94 0.99
C ASP A 12 9.45 -22.41 0.40
N CYS A 13 9.84 -22.42 -0.06
CA CYS A 13 10.72 -22.94 -0.40
C CYS A 13 11.20 -23.56 0.22
N ILE A 14 10.95 -23.93 0.60
CA ILE A 14 11.27 -24.30 1.11
C ILE A 14 11.39 -24.99 1.40
N ASP A 15 11.21 -25.65 1.18
CA ASP A 15 11.31 -26.36 1.33
C ASP A 15 11.74 -26.87 1.74
N THR A 16 11.59 -27.16 1.60
CA THR A 16 12.08 -27.81 1.86
C THR A 16 12.42 -28.81 1.56
N THR A 17 12.30 -29.35 1.09
CA THR A 17 12.68 -30.18 0.64
C THR A 17 13.32 -30.14 -0.34
N ARG A 18 13.67 -29.85 -0.74
CA ARG A 18 14.31 -29.60 -1.48
C ARG A 18 14.99 -28.99 -1.53
N PRO A 19 15.37 -29.07 -1.57
CA PRO A 19 15.98 -28.44 -1.51
C PRO A 19 16.25 -27.62 -1.84
N GLN A 20 16.46 -27.42 -1.89
CA GLN A 20 16.75 -26.67 -2.12
C GLN A 20 16.87 -26.13 -2.99
N ALA A 21 16.74 -26.73 -3.13
CA ALA A 21 17.03 -26.05 -4.26
C ALA A 21 16.07 -25.02 -4.72
N HIS A 22 15.26 -24.93 -4.63
CA HIS A 22 14.42 -23.99 -5.02
C HIS A 22 14.18 -22.88 -4.31
N CYS A 23 14.37 -22.93 -3.42
CA CYS A 23 14.32 -21.78 -2.78
C CYS A 23 15.50 -21.01 -3.01
N GLN A 24 16.31 -21.35 -3.79
CA GLN A 24 17.46 -20.81 -3.87
C GLN A 24 17.63 -19.58 -4.52
N ASP A 25 17.30 -19.34 -5.39
CA ASP A 25 17.39 -18.16 -5.88
C ASP A 25 17.15 -17.16 -4.95
N GLU A 26 17.80 -17.20 -4.06
CA GLU A 26 17.50 -16.69 -2.97
C GLU A 26 17.46 -15.28 -2.81
N GLY A 27 18.28 -14.52 -3.29
CA GLY A 27 18.23 -13.11 -3.17
C GLY A 27 16.89 -12.55 -3.56
N LYS A 28 16.32 -13.10 -4.63
CA LYS A 28 15.06 -12.66 -5.00
C LYS A 28 14.01 -13.13 -4.12
N ALA A 29 14.11 -14.31 -3.65
CA ALA A 29 13.11 -14.91 -2.83
C ALA A 29 12.85 -14.09 -1.58
N ARG A 30 13.85 -13.47 -1.04
CA ARG A 30 13.64 -12.72 0.16
C ARG A 30 12.72 -11.56 -0.02
N ASN A 31 12.68 -10.97 -1.21
CA ASN A 31 11.80 -9.85 -1.43
C ASN A 31 10.37 -10.32 -1.51
N HIS A 32 10.16 -11.59 -1.82
CA HIS A 32 8.83 -12.08 -1.96
C HIS A 32 8.09 -12.24 -0.67
N ARG A 33 8.77 -12.27 0.44
CA ARG A 33 8.07 -12.47 1.70
C ARG A 33 7.10 -11.33 2.03
N TYR A 34 7.23 -10.19 1.38
CA TYR A 34 6.33 -9.10 1.63
C TYR A 34 5.21 -9.00 0.60
N ARG A 35 5.13 -9.94 -0.31
CA ARG A 35 4.11 -9.88 -1.35
C ARG A 35 2.86 -10.64 -0.93
N TRP A 36 1.74 -10.22 -1.44
CA TRP A 36 0.49 -10.89 -1.19
C TRP A 36 0.00 -11.53 -2.49
N GLY A 37 0.57 -12.66 -2.87
CA GLY A 37 0.12 -13.40 -4.03
C GLY A 37 0.59 -12.82 -5.34
N PRO A 38 -0.04 -13.20 -6.43
CA PRO A 38 0.43 -12.87 -7.78
C PRO A 38 0.08 -11.50 -8.30
N ASP A 39 -0.65 -10.70 -7.58
CA ASP A 39 -1.10 -9.41 -8.11
C ASP A 39 -0.06 -8.30 -7.96
N GLY A 40 1.14 -8.62 -7.57
CA GLY A 40 2.19 -7.62 -7.54
C GLY A 40 2.15 -6.64 -6.38
N LEU A 41 1.33 -6.92 -5.37
CA LEU A 41 1.22 -6.04 -4.21
C LEU A 41 2.27 -6.39 -3.17
N PHE A 42 2.80 -5.38 -2.50
CA PHE A 42 3.71 -5.61 -1.37
C PHE A 42 3.77 -4.35 -0.51
N LEU A 43 4.18 -4.51 0.74
CA LEU A 43 4.30 -3.38 1.64
C LEU A 43 5.73 -2.87 1.67
N SER A 44 5.90 -1.60 1.95
CA SER A 44 7.23 -1.06 2.21
C SER A 44 7.74 -1.68 3.52
N ASN A 45 9.05 -1.68 3.70
CA ASN A 45 9.66 -2.41 4.80
C ASN A 45 9.57 -1.68 6.14
N GLU A 46 9.31 -0.39 6.13
CA GLU A 46 9.18 0.35 7.38
C GLU A 46 8.29 1.54 7.17
N ARG A 47 7.92 2.19 8.26
CA ARG A 47 7.04 3.35 8.19
C ARG A 47 7.82 4.55 7.74
N LYS A 48 7.30 5.25 6.75
CA LYS A 48 7.96 6.40 6.13
C LYS A 48 6.90 7.44 5.77
N SER A 49 7.36 8.65 5.47
CA SER A 49 6.47 9.67 4.93
C SER A 49 5.87 9.16 3.62
N TRP A 50 4.85 9.85 3.14
CA TRP A 50 4.20 9.43 1.89
C TRP A 50 5.20 9.42 0.73
N SER A 51 5.98 10.49 0.58
CA SER A 51 6.90 10.56 -0.55
C SER A 51 8.03 9.54 -0.43
N ASP A 52 8.49 9.27 0.78
CA ASP A 52 9.53 8.26 0.96
C ASP A 52 8.98 6.85 0.75
N SER A 53 7.72 6.61 1.11
CA SER A 53 7.08 5.34 0.83
C SER A 53 6.93 5.16 -0.68
N ARG A 54 6.55 6.22 -1.37
CA ARG A 54 6.45 6.16 -2.82
C ARG A 54 7.81 5.84 -3.44
N GLN A 55 8.87 6.49 -2.94
CA GLN A 55 10.19 6.26 -3.47
C GLN A 55 10.64 4.82 -3.25
N TYR A 56 10.30 4.26 -2.07
CA TYR A 56 10.60 2.86 -1.80
C TYR A 56 9.96 1.96 -2.86
N CYS A 57 8.70 2.21 -3.20
CA CYS A 57 8.01 1.44 -4.22
C CYS A 57 8.69 1.62 -5.58
N ARG A 58 9.00 2.85 -5.96
CA ARG A 58 9.58 3.13 -7.27
C ARG A 58 10.96 2.51 -7.42
N ASP A 59 11.74 2.46 -6.35
CA ASP A 59 13.05 1.85 -6.40
C ASP A 59 12.95 0.36 -6.70
N ARG A 60 11.80 -0.23 -6.55
CA ARG A 60 11.56 -1.65 -6.80
C ARG A 60 10.72 -1.89 -8.03
N GLY A 61 10.61 -0.90 -8.89
CA GLY A 61 9.87 -1.02 -10.14
C GLY A 61 8.37 -0.98 -9.97
N ALA A 62 7.90 -0.35 -8.89
CA ALA A 62 6.47 -0.28 -8.56
C ALA A 62 6.08 1.15 -8.24
N ASP A 63 4.89 1.36 -7.74
CA ASP A 63 4.47 2.66 -7.21
C ASP A 63 3.42 2.40 -6.15
N LEU A 64 3.04 3.43 -5.40
CA LEU A 64 1.98 3.28 -4.43
C LEU A 64 0.69 2.89 -5.14
N VAL A 65 -0.11 2.09 -4.48
CA VAL A 65 -1.27 1.46 -5.11
C VAL A 65 -2.33 2.46 -5.54
N ILE A 66 -2.92 2.20 -6.69
CA ILE A 66 -4.04 2.98 -7.22
C ILE A 66 -5.28 2.13 -7.08
N ILE A 67 -6.33 2.69 -6.48
CA ILE A 67 -7.56 1.95 -6.23
C ILE A 67 -8.69 2.62 -6.99
N ASN A 68 -9.08 2.03 -8.10
CA ASN A 68 -10.09 2.63 -8.95
C ASN A 68 -11.33 1.76 -9.13
N THR A 69 -11.47 0.70 -8.35
CA THR A 69 -12.68 -0.13 -8.36
C THR A 69 -13.03 -0.56 -6.95
N GLU A 70 -14.29 -0.84 -6.72
CA GLU A 70 -14.75 -1.33 -5.42
C GLU A 70 -14.12 -2.68 -5.11
N GLU A 71 -13.96 -3.52 -6.12
CA GLU A 71 -13.39 -4.84 -5.93
C GLU A 71 -11.97 -4.73 -5.40
N LYS A 72 -11.16 -3.85 -6.00
CA LYS A 72 -9.79 -3.66 -5.56
C LYS A 72 -9.75 -3.07 -4.16
N GLN A 73 -10.67 -2.15 -3.88
CA GLN A 73 -10.74 -1.54 -2.55
C GLN A 73 -11.02 -2.59 -1.49
N ARG A 74 -11.95 -3.50 -1.74
CA ARG A 74 -12.24 -4.56 -0.79
C ARG A 74 -11.06 -5.50 -0.62
N HIS A 75 -10.42 -5.83 -1.73
CA HIS A 75 -9.28 -6.74 -1.71
C HIS A 75 -8.15 -6.17 -0.86
N ILE A 76 -7.77 -4.93 -1.13
CA ILE A 76 -6.67 -4.31 -0.40
C ILE A 76 -7.02 -4.12 1.06
N SER A 77 -8.26 -3.72 1.35
CA SER A 77 -8.68 -3.54 2.75
C SER A 77 -8.57 -4.84 3.54
N SER A 78 -8.73 -5.97 2.87
CA SER A 78 -8.67 -7.26 3.55
C SER A 78 -7.23 -7.70 3.81
N LEU A 79 -6.27 -7.14 3.10
CA LEU A 79 -4.89 -7.56 3.22
C LEU A 79 -4.11 -6.84 4.30
N VAL A 80 -4.39 -5.56 4.51
CA VAL A 80 -3.57 -4.76 5.41
C VAL A 80 -4.05 -4.87 6.85
N LYS A 81 -3.10 -4.76 7.78
CA LYS A 81 -3.38 -4.88 9.20
C LYS A 81 -3.12 -3.60 9.96
N GLU A 82 -2.58 -2.60 9.31
CA GLU A 82 -2.32 -1.31 9.93
C GLU A 82 -2.62 -0.23 8.91
N ARG A 83 -2.67 1.00 9.35
CA ARG A 83 -2.92 2.12 8.45
C ARG A 83 -1.77 2.21 7.47
N VAL A 84 -2.08 2.38 6.18
CA VAL A 84 -1.06 2.42 5.14
C VAL A 84 -1.33 3.55 4.17
N TRP A 85 -0.26 4.06 3.56
CA TRP A 85 -0.38 5.04 2.49
C TRP A 85 -0.85 4.36 1.22
N ILE A 86 -1.74 5.02 0.48
CA ILE A 86 -2.09 4.59 -0.87
C ILE A 86 -1.64 5.69 -1.83
N GLY A 87 -1.76 5.48 -3.10
CA GLY A 87 -1.17 6.36 -4.11
C GLY A 87 -1.98 7.60 -4.45
N LEU A 88 -2.68 8.19 -3.47
CA LEU A 88 -3.54 9.32 -3.70
C LEU A 88 -3.08 10.50 -2.85
N SER A 89 -2.93 11.66 -3.44
CA SER A 89 -2.52 12.86 -2.70
C SER A 89 -2.82 14.10 -3.52
N ASP A 90 -2.71 15.26 -2.88
CA ASP A 90 -2.81 16.53 -3.61
C ASP A 90 -1.46 17.25 -3.60
N THR A 91 -0.37 16.51 -3.50
CA THR A 91 0.94 17.13 -3.39
C THR A 91 1.36 17.88 -4.66
N GLU A 92 0.85 17.47 -5.81
CA GLU A 92 1.23 18.15 -7.05
C GLU A 92 0.46 19.44 -7.24
N LYS A 93 -0.78 19.49 -6.86
CA LYS A 93 -1.56 20.68 -6.99
C LYS A 93 -2.53 20.75 -5.83
N GLU A 94 -2.34 21.75 -4.99
CA GLU A 94 -3.13 21.93 -3.79
C GLU A 94 -4.63 21.87 -4.08
N GLY A 95 -5.32 21.07 -3.32
CA GLY A 95 -6.77 20.96 -3.45
C GLY A 95 -7.25 20.01 -4.55
N ILE A 96 -6.36 19.45 -5.33
CA ILE A 96 -6.74 18.54 -6.39
C ILE A 96 -6.09 17.19 -6.15
N MET A 97 -6.88 16.22 -5.72
CA MET A 97 -6.38 14.87 -5.48
C MET A 97 -6.12 14.15 -6.77
N LYS A 98 -4.98 13.52 -6.88
CA LYS A 98 -4.63 12.71 -8.03
C LYS A 98 -3.90 11.47 -7.62
N TRP A 99 -4.09 10.43 -8.39
CA TRP A 99 -3.34 9.20 -8.21
C TRP A 99 -1.91 9.38 -8.72
N VAL A 100 -1.01 8.53 -8.27
CA VAL A 100 0.40 8.63 -8.63
C VAL A 100 0.65 8.51 -10.13
N ASP A 101 -0.29 7.98 -10.92
CA ASP A 101 -0.14 7.91 -12.36
C ASP A 101 -0.80 9.11 -13.03
N ASN A 102 -1.17 10.13 -12.27
CA ASN A 102 -1.84 11.33 -12.74
C ASN A 102 -3.28 11.13 -13.16
N SER A 103 -3.84 9.96 -12.98
CA SER A 103 -5.25 9.75 -13.30
C SER A 103 -6.12 10.49 -12.29
N GLN A 104 -7.32 10.84 -12.73
CA GLN A 104 -8.24 11.57 -11.90
C GLN A 104 -8.94 10.65 -10.91
N LEU A 105 -9.37 11.25 -9.82
CA LEU A 105 -10.11 10.53 -8.79
C LEU A 105 -11.53 10.30 -9.29
N ASN A 106 -11.98 9.05 -9.32
CA ASN A 106 -13.32 8.71 -9.74
C ASN A 106 -14.14 8.13 -8.60
N GLN A 107 -13.88 6.89 -8.22
CA GLN A 107 -14.57 6.29 -7.08
C GLN A 107 -13.83 6.64 -5.83
N VAL A 108 -14.55 6.91 -4.76
CA VAL A 108 -13.95 7.29 -3.49
C VAL A 108 -14.51 6.41 -2.38
N PHE A 109 -13.69 6.18 -1.36
CA PHE A 109 -14.08 5.33 -0.25
C PHE A 109 -13.70 6.03 1.06
N TRP A 110 -14.12 7.28 1.18
CA TRP A 110 -13.77 8.10 2.33
C TRP A 110 -14.38 7.56 3.62
N ALA A 111 -13.61 7.59 4.68
CA ALA A 111 -14.12 7.32 6.01
C ALA A 111 -15.17 8.38 6.33
N ARG A 112 -16.03 8.08 7.28
CA ARG A 112 -17.13 8.98 7.58
C ARG A 112 -16.59 10.37 7.97
N GLY A 113 -17.09 11.39 7.31
CA GLY A 113 -16.66 12.75 7.59
C GLY A 113 -15.38 13.19 6.90
N GLU A 114 -14.77 12.32 6.12
CA GLU A 114 -13.52 12.66 5.45
C GLU A 114 -13.75 12.91 3.97
N PRO A 115 -12.85 13.62 3.32
CA PRO A 115 -11.65 14.28 3.86
C PRO A 115 -12.06 15.57 4.57
N ASN A 116 -11.37 15.91 5.64
CA ASN A 116 -11.78 17.09 6.41
C ASN A 116 -10.71 18.18 6.53
N ASN A 117 -9.50 17.95 6.03
CA ASN A 117 -8.41 18.91 6.09
C ASN A 117 -8.27 19.42 7.50
N TYR A 118 -8.45 18.54 8.45
CA TYR A 118 -8.53 18.89 9.85
C TYR A 118 -7.37 19.74 10.33
N HIS A 119 -6.19 19.48 9.83
CA HIS A 119 -5.01 20.17 10.34
C HIS A 119 -4.67 21.43 9.57
N GLY A 120 -5.44 21.78 8.58
CA GLY A 120 -5.16 22.97 7.80
C GLY A 120 -3.86 22.87 7.01
N GLU A 121 -3.36 21.68 6.81
CA GLU A 121 -2.13 21.49 6.06
C GLU A 121 -2.39 21.71 4.59
N ASN A 122 -1.36 22.14 3.88
CA ASN A 122 -1.51 22.37 2.46
C ASN A 122 -1.29 21.09 1.66
N GLU A 123 -0.75 20.08 2.27
CA GLU A 123 -0.49 18.84 1.56
C GLU A 123 -1.19 17.71 2.27
N ASP A 124 -2.07 17.04 1.56
CA ASP A 124 -2.79 15.93 2.11
C ASP A 124 -2.44 14.67 1.36
N CYS A 125 -2.13 13.66 2.11
CA CYS A 125 -1.86 12.34 1.57
C CYS A 125 -2.88 11.39 2.17
N ILE A 126 -3.22 10.34 1.43
CA ILE A 126 -4.36 9.52 1.81
C ILE A 126 -3.90 8.19 2.38
N GLU A 127 -4.42 7.86 3.56
CA GLU A 127 -4.19 6.58 4.20
C GLU A 127 -5.44 5.71 4.09
N LEU A 128 -5.24 4.42 4.18
CA LEU A 128 -6.33 3.45 4.26
C LEU A 128 -6.33 2.89 5.68
N ILE A 129 -7.49 2.89 6.33
CA ILE A 129 -7.63 2.49 7.72
C ILE A 129 -8.33 1.14 7.79
N PRO A 130 -7.58 0.04 8.03
CA PRO A 130 -8.18 -1.30 7.95
C PRO A 130 -9.24 -1.59 9.01
N SER A 131 -9.26 -0.84 10.10
CA SER A 131 -10.26 -1.07 11.13
C SER A 131 -11.62 -0.48 10.80
N ASP A 132 -11.70 0.38 9.77
CA ASP A 132 -12.96 0.95 9.34
C ASP A 132 -13.62 0.06 8.28
N PRO A 133 -14.90 0.25 8.01
CA PRO A 133 -15.57 -0.56 6.98
C PRO A 133 -14.86 -0.46 5.64
N ALA A 134 -14.80 -1.56 4.92
CA ALA A 134 -13.98 -1.66 3.71
C ALA A 134 -14.26 -0.59 2.67
N LEU A 135 -15.48 -0.09 2.58
CA LEU A 135 -15.81 0.91 1.58
C LEU A 135 -15.85 2.33 2.13
N GLU A 136 -15.42 2.53 3.39
CA GLU A 136 -15.44 3.83 4.03
C GLU A 136 -14.21 3.94 4.91
N ASN A 137 -13.02 3.86 4.32
CA ASN A 137 -11.81 3.80 5.14
C ASN A 137 -10.63 4.64 4.66
N TRP A 138 -10.86 5.59 3.77
CA TRP A 138 -9.79 6.51 3.36
C TRP A 138 -9.82 7.77 4.23
N ASN A 139 -8.66 8.27 4.58
CA ASN A 139 -8.56 9.46 5.42
C ASN A 139 -7.39 10.32 4.97
N ASP A 140 -7.53 11.64 5.01
CA ASP A 140 -6.45 12.53 4.63
C ASP A 140 -5.61 12.86 5.86
N ARG A 141 -4.30 12.79 5.70
CA ARG A 141 -3.34 13.00 6.76
C ARG A 141 -2.15 13.81 6.26
N PRO A 142 -1.45 14.51 7.16
CA PRO A 142 -0.23 15.20 6.75
C PRO A 142 0.75 14.21 6.13
N CYS A 143 1.32 14.59 5.02
CA CYS A 143 2.19 13.69 4.26
C CYS A 143 3.47 13.31 4.99
N SER A 144 3.82 14.04 6.03
CA SER A 144 5.02 13.77 6.82
C SER A 144 4.83 12.67 7.85
N GLU A 145 3.61 12.23 8.09
CA GLU A 145 3.39 11.15 9.03
C GLU A 145 4.01 9.87 8.51
N LYS A 146 4.37 8.99 9.41
CA LYS A 146 5.08 7.78 9.03
C LYS A 146 4.17 6.57 9.01
N LYS A 147 4.05 5.94 7.86
CA LYS A 147 3.24 4.75 7.68
C LYS A 147 3.90 3.90 6.62
N LYS A 148 3.61 2.63 6.61
CA LYS A 148 4.06 1.80 5.50
C LYS A 148 3.22 2.13 4.29
N GLY A 149 3.77 1.99 3.11
CA GLY A 149 3.04 2.18 1.89
C GLY A 149 2.73 0.84 1.26
N ILE A 150 1.60 0.75 0.57
CA ILE A 150 1.30 -0.46 -0.17
C ILE A 150 1.67 -0.21 -1.62
N CYS A 151 2.56 -1.02 -2.14
CA CYS A 151 3.11 -0.87 -3.48
C CYS A 151 2.45 -1.84 -4.45
N GLU A 152 2.41 -1.44 -5.71
CA GLU A 152 1.84 -2.27 -6.76
C GLU A 152 2.73 -2.21 -7.98
N LYS A 153 3.15 -3.32 -8.48
CA LYS A 153 3.92 -3.38 -9.71
C LYS A 153 3.04 -3.29 -10.94
#